data_4c1a65e55469ff8d472ccec62f781738
#
_entry.id   4c1a65e55469ff8d472ccec62f781738
#
_cell.length_a   1.000
_cell.length_b   1.000
_cell.length_c   1.000
_cell.angle_alpha   90.00
_cell.angle_beta   90.00
_cell.angle_gamma   90.00
#
_symmetry.space_group_name_H-M   'P 1'
#
loop_
_entity.id
_entity.type
_entity.pdbx_description
1 polymer ?
#
loop_
_entity_poly.entity_id
_entity_poly.type
_entity_poly.pdbx_seq_one_letter_code
_entity_poly.pdbx_strand_id
1 'polypeptide(L)'
;KPLASGYQIDNQKFDQVILSTGAWLGHILEPLGYEVDVRPQKGQLRDYQVKQDMASYPVVMPEGEWDLIPFPGGKLSLGATHENDMGFDLTVDENLLQQMAEAASPFYPALVEAILSGERVGIRAYTSDFSPFFGQVPNLSGVYTASGLGSSGLTTGPIIGYHLAQMLQGRSGVLDPADYPTERYIKKKQ
;
A
#
# COMPACT_ATOMS: atom_id res chain seq x y z
N LYS A 1 -4.86 4.04 23.17
CA LYS A 1 -5.75 4.85 24.03
C LYS A 1 -5.05 6.16 24.37
N PRO A 2 -5.69 7.33 24.15
CA PRO A 2 -5.18 8.61 24.66
C PRO A 2 -5.17 8.64 26.17
N LEU A 3 -4.18 9.33 26.75
CA LEU A 3 -4.05 9.61 28.19
C LEU A 3 -4.10 11.13 28.42
N ALA A 4 -4.04 11.59 29.67
CA ALA A 4 -3.89 13.01 30.00
C ALA A 4 -2.59 13.61 29.45
N SER A 5 -1.52 12.79 29.36
CA SER A 5 -0.29 13.09 28.62
C SER A 5 0.17 11.83 27.89
N GLY A 6 0.33 11.92 26.56
CA GLY A 6 0.78 10.81 25.72
C GLY A 6 -0.30 9.75 25.43
N TYR A 7 0.14 8.57 25.09
CA TYR A 7 -0.67 7.47 24.58
C TYR A 7 -0.32 6.15 25.26
N GLN A 8 -1.29 5.28 25.38
CA GLN A 8 -1.08 3.91 25.84
C GLN A 8 -1.40 2.92 24.70
N ILE A 9 -0.41 2.09 24.36
CA ILE A 9 -0.55 0.95 23.45
C ILE A 9 -0.24 -0.29 24.30
N ASP A 10 -1.19 -1.21 24.40
CA ASP A 10 -1.17 -2.31 25.36
C ASP A 10 -0.91 -1.77 26.78
N ASN A 11 0.16 -2.18 27.42
CA ASN A 11 0.53 -1.73 28.76
C ASN A 11 1.69 -0.72 28.79
N GLN A 12 2.09 -0.20 27.62
CA GLN A 12 3.21 0.73 27.49
C GLN A 12 2.71 2.15 27.21
N LYS A 13 3.41 3.14 27.74
CA LYS A 13 3.14 4.57 27.53
C LYS A 13 4.13 5.16 26.53
N PHE A 14 3.63 6.03 25.66
CA PHE A 14 4.39 6.70 24.63
C PHE A 14 4.00 8.19 24.57
N ASP A 15 4.96 9.06 24.36
CA ASP A 15 4.72 10.50 24.19
C ASP A 15 4.20 10.78 22.77
N GLN A 16 4.65 10.00 21.79
CA GLN A 16 4.30 10.13 20.38
C GLN A 16 4.03 8.77 19.76
N VAL A 17 3.15 8.73 18.76
CA VAL A 17 2.75 7.52 18.02
C VAL A 17 2.74 7.81 16.54
N ILE A 18 3.27 6.89 15.74
CA ILE A 18 3.13 6.89 14.27
C ILE A 18 2.17 5.77 13.86
N LEU A 19 1.11 6.14 13.15
CA LEU A 19 0.15 5.20 12.57
C LEU A 19 0.55 4.91 11.11
N SER A 20 1.23 3.80 10.88
CA SER A 20 1.59 3.30 9.54
C SER A 20 0.69 2.12 9.16
N THR A 21 -0.62 2.32 9.28
CA THR A 21 -1.62 1.25 9.23
C THR A 21 -2.28 1.08 7.86
N GLY A 22 -1.76 1.78 6.82
CA GLY A 22 -2.22 1.64 5.45
C GLY A 22 -3.74 1.85 5.34
N ALA A 23 -4.43 0.92 4.68
CA ALA A 23 -5.88 0.99 4.48
C ALA A 23 -6.69 0.88 5.79
N TRP A 24 -6.10 0.36 6.87
CA TRP A 24 -6.75 0.24 8.18
C TRP A 24 -6.74 1.53 9.01
N LEU A 25 -6.20 2.63 8.49
CA LEU A 25 -6.12 3.90 9.22
C LEU A 25 -7.50 4.38 9.69
N GLY A 26 -8.53 4.22 8.85
CA GLY A 26 -9.91 4.54 9.20
C GLY A 26 -10.39 3.78 10.43
N HIS A 27 -10.15 2.47 10.49
CA HIS A 27 -10.55 1.64 11.63
C HIS A 27 -9.87 2.04 12.95
N ILE A 28 -8.64 2.57 12.88
CA ILE A 28 -7.91 3.03 14.07
C ILE A 28 -8.41 4.39 14.55
N LEU A 29 -8.74 5.29 13.63
CA LEU A 29 -9.11 6.67 13.95
C LEU A 29 -10.61 6.87 14.17
N GLU A 30 -11.46 6.04 13.59
CA GLU A 30 -12.92 6.13 13.74
C GLU A 30 -13.40 6.06 15.21
N PRO A 31 -12.91 5.14 16.08
CA PRO A 31 -13.27 5.13 17.51
C PRO A 31 -12.84 6.38 18.26
N LEU A 32 -11.91 7.16 17.71
CA LEU A 32 -11.47 8.46 18.24
C LEU A 32 -12.27 9.63 17.68
N GLY A 33 -13.31 9.35 16.89
CA GLY A 33 -14.22 10.34 16.30
C GLY A 33 -13.66 11.03 15.05
N TYR A 34 -12.88 10.33 14.23
CA TYR A 34 -12.41 10.84 12.94
C TYR A 34 -13.08 10.11 11.77
N GLU A 35 -13.19 10.81 10.66
CA GLU A 35 -13.46 10.28 9.34
C GLU A 35 -12.17 10.36 8.53
N VAL A 36 -11.87 9.28 7.79
CA VAL A 36 -10.60 9.14 7.05
C VAL A 36 -10.90 8.77 5.60
N ASP A 37 -10.45 9.59 4.66
CA ASP A 37 -10.52 9.30 3.23
C ASP A 37 -9.35 8.41 2.80
N VAL A 38 -9.38 7.16 3.25
CA VAL A 38 -8.48 6.09 2.80
C VAL A 38 -9.33 4.86 2.53
N ARG A 39 -9.23 4.32 1.32
CA ARG A 39 -9.99 3.17 0.85
C ARG A 39 -9.10 1.96 0.64
N PRO A 40 -9.57 0.75 0.99
CA PRO A 40 -8.91 -0.49 0.58
C PRO A 40 -9.13 -0.74 -0.91
N GLN A 41 -8.09 -1.17 -1.61
CA GLN A 41 -8.17 -1.73 -2.95
C GLN A 41 -7.47 -3.08 -2.95
N LYS A 42 -8.21 -4.12 -3.26
CA LYS A 42 -7.66 -5.47 -3.38
C LYS A 42 -6.79 -5.57 -4.63
N GLY A 43 -5.69 -6.29 -4.51
CA GLY A 43 -4.82 -6.64 -5.62
C GLY A 43 -4.37 -8.08 -5.50
N GLN A 44 -4.42 -8.79 -6.62
CA GLN A 44 -4.03 -10.19 -6.70
C GLN A 44 -2.96 -10.38 -7.76
N LEU A 45 -2.08 -11.34 -7.55
CA LEU A 45 -1.06 -11.71 -8.52
C LEU A 45 -0.77 -13.21 -8.47
N ARG A 46 -0.21 -13.72 -9.56
CA ARG A 46 0.31 -15.09 -9.68
C ARG A 46 1.82 -15.10 -9.79
N ASP A 47 2.42 -16.06 -9.13
CA ASP A 47 3.84 -16.36 -9.26
C ASP A 47 4.01 -17.65 -10.07
N TYR A 48 4.94 -17.63 -11.01
CA TYR A 48 5.23 -18.73 -11.90
C TYR A 48 6.70 -19.16 -11.81
N GLN A 49 6.95 -20.42 -12.06
CA GLN A 49 8.28 -20.95 -12.32
C GLN A 49 8.39 -21.26 -13.81
N VAL A 50 9.32 -20.61 -14.50
CA VAL A 50 9.65 -20.86 -15.91
C VAL A 50 11.01 -21.53 -16.04
N LYS A 51 11.25 -22.19 -17.19
CA LYS A 51 12.51 -22.93 -17.43
C LYS A 51 13.71 -22.01 -17.59
N GLN A 52 13.49 -20.81 -18.12
CA GLN A 52 14.53 -19.83 -18.42
C GLN A 52 14.86 -18.99 -17.18
N ASP A 53 16.14 -18.69 -16.97
CA ASP A 53 16.54 -17.71 -15.97
C ASP A 53 16.11 -16.32 -16.43
N MET A 54 15.39 -15.61 -15.57
CA MET A 54 14.77 -14.32 -15.86
C MET A 54 15.57 -13.12 -15.31
N ALA A 55 16.76 -13.35 -14.72
CA ALA A 55 17.55 -12.33 -14.03
C ALA A 55 17.92 -11.11 -14.90
N SER A 56 18.07 -11.29 -16.22
CA SER A 56 18.44 -10.22 -17.15
C SER A 56 17.26 -9.62 -17.93
N TYR A 57 16.03 -10.08 -17.68
CA TYR A 57 14.87 -9.58 -18.39
C TYR A 57 14.32 -8.32 -17.71
N PRO A 58 13.83 -7.35 -18.50
CA PRO A 58 13.17 -6.17 -17.96
C PRO A 58 11.78 -6.52 -17.42
N VAL A 59 11.26 -5.67 -16.54
CA VAL A 59 9.83 -5.64 -16.24
C VAL A 59 9.08 -5.21 -17.51
N VAL A 60 8.03 -5.93 -17.87
CA VAL A 60 7.17 -5.59 -19.00
C VAL A 60 5.86 -5.04 -18.44
N MET A 61 5.57 -3.79 -18.79
CA MET A 61 4.38 -3.05 -18.40
C MET A 61 3.58 -2.74 -19.68
N PRO A 62 2.72 -3.65 -20.16
CA PRO A 62 1.90 -3.40 -21.34
C PRO A 62 0.81 -2.39 -21.06
N GLU A 63 0.08 -1.99 -22.08
CA GLU A 63 -1.15 -1.25 -21.88
C GLU A 63 -2.15 -2.15 -21.13
N GLY A 64 -2.53 -1.73 -19.92
CA GLY A 64 -3.39 -2.51 -19.03
C GLY A 64 -3.03 -2.30 -17.56
N GLU A 65 -3.58 -3.14 -16.69
CA GLU A 65 -3.44 -3.00 -15.24
C GLU A 65 -2.50 -4.03 -14.61
N TRP A 66 -1.72 -4.78 -15.39
CA TRP A 66 -0.83 -5.83 -14.91
C TRP A 66 0.57 -5.73 -15.52
N ASP A 67 1.54 -6.25 -14.81
CA ASP A 67 2.95 -6.28 -15.18
C ASP A 67 3.48 -7.71 -15.18
N LEU A 68 4.45 -7.99 -16.06
CA LEU A 68 5.30 -9.17 -15.98
C LEU A 68 6.60 -8.78 -15.29
N ILE A 69 6.83 -9.33 -14.10
CA ILE A 69 7.96 -8.97 -13.24
C ILE A 69 8.89 -10.17 -13.11
N PRO A 70 10.03 -10.16 -13.83
CA PRO A 70 10.99 -11.25 -13.78
C PRO A 70 11.89 -11.18 -12.54
N PHE A 71 12.26 -12.35 -12.04
CA PHE A 71 13.21 -12.52 -10.94
C PHE A 71 14.25 -13.59 -11.28
N PRO A 72 15.42 -13.58 -10.62
CA PRO A 72 16.43 -14.64 -10.79
C PRO A 72 15.89 -16.04 -10.52
N GLY A 73 16.50 -17.05 -11.15
CA GLY A 73 16.14 -18.44 -10.94
C GLY A 73 14.83 -18.87 -11.61
N GLY A 74 14.44 -18.17 -12.68
CA GLY A 74 13.26 -18.51 -13.46
C GLY A 74 11.93 -18.20 -12.75
N LYS A 75 11.94 -17.30 -11.79
CA LYS A 75 10.71 -16.82 -11.15
C LYS A 75 10.13 -15.65 -11.94
N LEU A 76 8.81 -15.67 -12.12
CA LEU A 76 8.06 -14.63 -12.81
C LEU A 76 6.79 -14.33 -12.03
N SER A 77 6.58 -13.07 -11.67
CA SER A 77 5.30 -12.62 -11.11
C SER A 77 4.48 -11.91 -12.18
N LEU A 78 3.21 -12.24 -12.26
CA LEU A 78 2.22 -11.58 -13.10
C LEU A 78 1.19 -10.90 -12.20
N GLY A 79 1.05 -9.62 -12.32
CA GLY A 79 0.13 -8.84 -11.48
C GLY A 79 0.37 -7.34 -11.56
N ALA A 80 -0.51 -6.58 -10.98
CA ALA A 80 -1.55 -7.11 -10.12
C ALA A 80 -2.91 -6.52 -10.52
N THR A 81 -3.98 -7.19 -10.13
CA THR A 81 -5.33 -6.68 -10.31
C THR A 81 -5.58 -5.39 -9.51
N HIS A 82 -6.62 -4.64 -9.90
CA HIS A 82 -7.07 -3.42 -9.21
C HIS A 82 -8.57 -3.54 -8.93
N GLU A 83 -8.90 -4.10 -7.78
CA GLU A 83 -10.29 -4.42 -7.42
C GLU A 83 -10.79 -3.46 -6.36
N ASN A 84 -11.64 -2.53 -6.79
CA ASN A 84 -12.31 -1.59 -5.90
C ASN A 84 -13.52 -2.26 -5.22
N ASP A 85 -13.97 -1.68 -4.13
CA ASP A 85 -15.21 -2.05 -3.41
C ASP A 85 -15.23 -3.48 -2.84
N MET A 86 -14.08 -4.16 -2.81
CA MET A 86 -13.93 -5.49 -2.19
C MET A 86 -13.64 -5.43 -0.68
N GLY A 87 -13.54 -4.22 -0.13
CA GLY A 87 -13.19 -4.04 1.28
C GLY A 87 -11.84 -4.68 1.61
N PHE A 88 -11.82 -5.50 2.67
CA PHE A 88 -10.63 -6.22 3.12
C PHE A 88 -10.70 -7.72 2.79
N ASP A 89 -11.47 -8.10 1.77
CA ASP A 89 -11.53 -9.48 1.30
C ASP A 89 -10.18 -9.91 0.71
N LEU A 90 -9.65 -11.04 1.20
CA LEU A 90 -8.41 -11.65 0.74
C LEU A 90 -8.66 -12.98 0.01
N THR A 91 -9.89 -13.26 -0.38
CA THR A 91 -10.22 -14.46 -1.16
C THR A 91 -9.63 -14.35 -2.55
N VAL A 92 -8.99 -15.40 -3.04
CA VAL A 92 -8.46 -15.47 -4.41
C VAL A 92 -9.61 -15.58 -5.41
N ASP A 93 -9.59 -14.76 -6.46
CA ASP A 93 -10.44 -14.91 -7.62
C ASP A 93 -9.66 -15.61 -8.77
N GLU A 94 -9.79 -16.92 -8.83
CA GLU A 94 -9.13 -17.76 -9.82
C GLU A 94 -9.49 -17.36 -11.27
N ASN A 95 -10.74 -16.96 -11.51
CA ASN A 95 -11.19 -16.60 -12.86
C ASN A 95 -10.53 -15.30 -13.32
N LEU A 96 -10.44 -14.31 -12.44
CA LEU A 96 -9.79 -13.03 -12.74
C LEU A 96 -8.30 -13.23 -12.99
N LEU A 97 -7.63 -14.03 -12.16
CA LEU A 97 -6.21 -14.36 -12.32
C LEU A 97 -5.95 -15.18 -13.61
N GLN A 98 -6.86 -16.05 -13.99
CA GLN A 98 -6.78 -16.80 -15.24
C GLN A 98 -6.92 -15.87 -16.46
N GLN A 99 -7.89 -14.97 -16.47
CA GLN A 99 -8.05 -13.96 -17.52
C GLN A 99 -6.81 -13.09 -17.67
N MET A 100 -6.20 -12.68 -16.54
CA MET A 100 -4.96 -11.92 -16.54
C MET A 100 -3.82 -12.72 -17.18
N ALA A 101 -3.68 -14.01 -16.88
CA ALA A 101 -2.66 -14.88 -17.48
C ALA A 101 -2.89 -15.07 -18.99
N GLU A 102 -4.12 -15.20 -19.44
CA GLU A 102 -4.47 -15.27 -20.87
C GLU A 102 -4.12 -13.97 -21.60
N ALA A 103 -4.40 -12.81 -20.99
CA ALA A 103 -4.04 -11.51 -21.54
C ALA A 103 -2.51 -11.28 -21.59
N ALA A 104 -1.76 -11.88 -20.68
CA ALA A 104 -0.30 -11.78 -20.64
C ALA A 104 0.42 -12.72 -21.62
N SER A 105 -0.21 -13.81 -22.02
CA SER A 105 0.42 -14.85 -22.84
C SER A 105 0.96 -14.37 -24.19
N PRO A 106 0.37 -13.41 -24.92
CA PRO A 106 0.96 -12.85 -26.14
C PRO A 106 2.30 -12.13 -25.92
N PHE A 107 2.50 -11.55 -24.73
CA PHE A 107 3.74 -10.83 -24.39
C PHE A 107 4.85 -11.76 -23.91
N TYR A 108 4.48 -12.89 -23.33
CA TYR A 108 5.38 -13.94 -22.91
C TYR A 108 4.77 -15.33 -23.16
N PRO A 109 4.91 -15.87 -24.38
CA PRO A 109 4.25 -17.14 -24.77
C PRO A 109 4.63 -18.35 -23.91
N ALA A 110 5.85 -18.36 -23.33
CA ALA A 110 6.26 -19.42 -22.42
C ALA A 110 5.47 -19.48 -21.11
N LEU A 111 4.64 -18.49 -20.83
CA LEU A 111 3.73 -18.47 -19.67
C LEU A 111 2.72 -19.65 -19.72
N VAL A 112 2.33 -20.09 -20.92
CA VAL A 112 1.38 -21.21 -21.12
C VAL A 112 1.95 -22.53 -20.58
N GLU A 113 3.29 -22.72 -20.64
CA GLU A 113 3.97 -23.89 -20.11
C GLU A 113 4.54 -23.68 -18.68
N ALA A 114 4.37 -22.48 -18.13
CA ALA A 114 4.91 -22.14 -16.82
C ALA A 114 4.17 -22.88 -15.69
N ILE A 115 4.91 -23.23 -14.66
CA ILE A 115 4.32 -23.89 -13.49
C ILE A 115 3.85 -22.81 -12.53
N LEU A 116 2.56 -22.79 -12.21
CA LEU A 116 2.02 -21.94 -11.14
C LEU A 116 2.70 -22.34 -9.82
N SER A 117 3.41 -21.39 -9.20
CA SER A 117 4.15 -21.59 -7.96
C SER A 117 3.51 -20.93 -6.74
N GLY A 118 2.56 -20.01 -6.95
CA GLY A 118 1.81 -19.39 -5.85
C GLY A 118 0.91 -18.25 -6.32
N GLU A 119 0.07 -17.84 -5.40
CA GLU A 119 -0.84 -16.71 -5.56
C GLU A 119 -0.75 -15.82 -4.33
N ARG A 120 -0.86 -14.52 -4.52
CA ARG A 120 -0.79 -13.54 -3.45
C ARG A 120 -1.92 -12.54 -3.58
N VAL A 121 -2.54 -12.21 -2.46
CA VAL A 121 -3.57 -11.19 -2.35
C VAL A 121 -3.13 -10.16 -1.33
N GLY A 122 -3.36 -8.89 -1.61
CA GLY A 122 -3.06 -7.80 -0.70
C GLY A 122 -4.02 -6.64 -0.83
N ILE A 123 -3.97 -5.75 0.14
CA ILE A 123 -4.80 -4.55 0.18
C ILE A 123 -3.90 -3.32 0.06
N ARG A 124 -4.15 -2.52 -0.98
CA ARG A 124 -3.54 -1.20 -1.15
C ARG A 124 -4.36 -0.15 -0.43
N ALA A 125 -3.71 0.91 0.00
CA ALA A 125 -4.34 2.07 0.61
C ALA A 125 -4.43 3.21 -0.41
N TYR A 126 -5.63 3.61 -0.81
CA TYR A 126 -5.87 4.72 -1.73
C TYR A 126 -6.71 5.81 -1.11
N THR A 127 -6.40 7.05 -1.44
CA THR A 127 -7.24 8.23 -1.20
C THR A 127 -8.18 8.46 -2.38
N SER A 128 -9.18 9.31 -2.23
CA SER A 128 -10.14 9.64 -3.31
C SER A 128 -9.48 10.24 -4.55
N ASP A 129 -8.32 10.88 -4.40
CA ASP A 129 -7.56 11.53 -5.48
C ASP A 129 -6.22 10.85 -5.78
N PHE A 130 -6.00 9.65 -5.23
CA PHE A 130 -4.79 8.84 -5.42
C PHE A 130 -3.49 9.49 -4.92
N SER A 131 -3.59 10.52 -4.08
CA SER A 131 -2.42 11.23 -3.53
C SER A 131 -2.06 10.71 -2.14
N PRO A 132 -0.78 10.50 -1.85
CA PRO A 132 -0.33 10.17 -0.51
C PRO A 132 -0.41 11.38 0.42
N PHE A 133 -0.49 11.12 1.70
CA PHE A 133 -0.36 12.14 2.73
C PHE A 133 0.44 11.65 3.92
N PHE A 134 1.07 12.58 4.64
CA PHE A 134 1.79 12.29 5.88
C PHE A 134 1.88 13.52 6.77
N GLY A 135 1.97 13.30 8.08
CA GLY A 135 2.09 14.36 9.07
C GLY A 135 1.34 14.07 10.35
N GLN A 136 1.14 15.10 11.16
CA GLN A 136 0.36 15.00 12.38
C GLN A 136 -1.12 14.81 12.06
N VAL A 137 -1.81 13.94 12.82
CA VAL A 137 -3.27 13.80 12.75
C VAL A 137 -3.91 15.10 13.26
N PRO A 138 -4.86 15.71 12.52
CA PRO A 138 -5.48 16.96 12.92
C PRO A 138 -6.09 16.89 14.32
N ASN A 139 -5.85 17.91 15.15
CA ASN A 139 -6.34 18.00 16.53
C ASN A 139 -6.00 16.82 17.45
N LEU A 140 -4.95 16.07 17.13
CA LEU A 140 -4.47 14.94 17.94
C LEU A 140 -2.95 15.06 18.11
N SER A 141 -2.54 15.85 19.12
CA SER A 141 -1.15 16.14 19.38
C SER A 141 -0.33 14.87 19.66
N GLY A 142 0.85 14.76 19.04
CA GLY A 142 1.74 13.60 19.21
C GLY A 142 1.34 12.34 18.43
N VAL A 143 0.29 12.38 17.63
CA VAL A 143 -0.06 11.29 16.70
C VAL A 143 0.23 11.72 15.28
N TYR A 144 1.05 10.92 14.60
CA TYR A 144 1.45 11.12 13.22
C TYR A 144 0.99 9.93 12.37
N THR A 145 0.86 10.14 11.09
CA THR A 145 0.46 9.09 10.15
C THR A 145 1.01 9.33 8.76
N ALA A 146 1.07 8.26 7.99
CA ALA A 146 1.20 8.30 6.54
C ALA A 146 0.29 7.24 5.94
N SER A 147 -0.40 7.58 4.85
CA SER A 147 -1.24 6.65 4.10
C SER A 147 -1.49 7.15 2.67
N GLY A 148 -2.31 6.42 1.92
CA GLY A 148 -2.66 6.79 0.54
C GLY A 148 -1.56 6.51 -0.48
N LEU A 149 -0.53 5.72 -0.15
CA LEU A 149 0.62 5.48 -1.03
C LEU A 149 0.28 4.58 -2.23
N GLY A 150 -0.84 3.89 -2.20
CA GLY A 150 -1.31 3.06 -3.32
C GLY A 150 -0.30 2.02 -3.78
N SER A 151 -0.11 1.91 -5.10
CA SER A 151 0.86 0.99 -5.72
C SER A 151 2.32 1.46 -5.62
N SER A 152 2.57 2.75 -5.36
CA SER A 152 3.92 3.32 -5.26
C SER A 152 4.54 3.24 -3.87
N GLY A 153 3.86 2.61 -2.90
CA GLY A 153 4.29 2.58 -1.50
C GLY A 153 5.67 1.98 -1.25
N LEU A 154 6.10 0.99 -2.03
CA LEU A 154 7.45 0.40 -1.90
C LEU A 154 8.56 1.38 -2.31
N THR A 155 8.31 2.27 -3.25
CA THR A 155 9.27 3.25 -3.75
C THR A 155 9.25 4.56 -2.96
N THR A 156 8.07 5.01 -2.55
CA THR A 156 7.88 6.31 -1.86
C THR A 156 7.88 6.21 -0.33
N GLY A 157 7.50 5.05 0.21
CA GLY A 157 7.42 4.83 1.66
C GLY A 157 8.71 5.12 2.43
N PRO A 158 9.90 4.72 1.96
CA PRO A 158 11.15 5.00 2.65
C PRO A 158 11.41 6.49 2.88
N ILE A 159 11.18 7.35 1.87
CA ILE A 159 11.40 8.80 2.03
C ILE A 159 10.35 9.43 2.94
N ILE A 160 9.10 8.98 2.88
CA ILE A 160 8.03 9.44 3.76
C ILE A 160 8.33 9.04 5.22
N GLY A 161 8.75 7.79 5.44
CA GLY A 161 9.15 7.31 6.77
C GLY A 161 10.33 8.09 7.35
N TYR A 162 11.35 8.37 6.53
CA TYR A 162 12.47 9.23 6.91
C TYR A 162 11.97 10.63 7.31
N HIS A 163 11.07 11.20 6.51
CA HIS A 163 10.54 12.54 6.76
C HIS A 163 9.73 12.60 8.07
N LEU A 164 8.86 11.62 8.32
CA LEU A 164 8.13 11.50 9.60
C LEU A 164 9.11 11.43 10.78
N ALA A 165 10.19 10.67 10.65
CA ALA A 165 11.21 10.59 11.70
C ALA A 165 11.94 11.94 11.95
N GLN A 166 12.15 12.75 10.91
CA GLN A 166 12.67 14.12 11.07
C GLN A 166 11.65 15.03 11.78
N MET A 167 10.38 14.98 11.36
CA MET A 167 9.31 15.76 12.00
C MET A 167 9.19 15.49 13.50
N LEU A 168 9.25 14.23 13.92
CA LEU A 168 9.22 13.83 15.34
C LEU A 168 10.38 14.40 16.14
N GLN A 169 11.51 14.67 15.51
CA GLN A 169 12.70 15.27 16.11
C GLN A 169 12.74 16.80 15.98
N GLY A 170 11.67 17.42 15.44
CA GLY A 170 11.64 18.86 15.19
C GLY A 170 12.60 19.32 14.09
N ARG A 171 12.96 18.44 13.17
CA ARG A 171 13.88 18.72 12.07
C ARG A 171 13.14 18.85 10.75
N SER A 172 13.69 19.63 9.82
CA SER A 172 13.19 19.69 8.45
C SER A 172 13.59 18.46 7.67
N GLY A 173 12.72 18.00 6.77
CA GLY A 173 13.01 16.97 5.78
C GLY A 173 13.18 17.57 4.38
N VAL A 174 13.25 16.70 3.37
CA VAL A 174 13.42 17.09 1.95
C VAL A 174 12.07 17.33 1.24
N LEU A 175 10.97 16.85 1.81
CA LEU A 175 9.62 17.09 1.33
C LEU A 175 9.00 18.25 2.09
N ASP A 176 8.17 19.05 1.42
CA ASP A 176 7.33 20.03 2.12
C ASP A 176 6.05 19.35 2.62
N PRO A 177 5.80 19.28 3.95
CA PRO A 177 4.57 18.69 4.48
C PRO A 177 3.30 19.39 3.99
N ALA A 178 3.40 20.66 3.56
CA ALA A 178 2.26 21.40 3.02
C ALA A 178 1.73 20.83 1.69
N ASP A 179 2.57 20.11 0.95
CA ASP A 179 2.18 19.41 -0.29
C ASP A 179 1.41 18.11 -0.01
N TYR A 180 1.45 17.60 1.24
CA TYR A 180 0.89 16.32 1.67
C TYR A 180 -0.05 16.46 2.89
N PRO A 181 -0.99 17.40 2.90
CA PRO A 181 -1.72 17.80 4.10
C PRO A 181 -2.64 16.70 4.63
N THR A 182 -2.48 16.33 5.89
CA THR A 182 -3.34 15.32 6.56
C THR A 182 -4.79 15.80 6.70
N GLU A 183 -5.01 17.11 6.85
CA GLU A 183 -6.32 17.73 7.02
C GLU A 183 -7.24 17.54 5.82
N ARG A 184 -6.69 17.26 4.64
CA ARG A 184 -7.48 16.97 3.45
C ARG A 184 -8.19 15.64 3.57
N TYR A 185 -7.57 14.65 4.19
CA TYR A 185 -8.01 13.26 4.24
C TYR A 185 -8.50 12.79 5.61
N ILE A 186 -8.19 13.53 6.68
CA ILE A 186 -8.59 13.19 8.04
C ILE A 186 -9.37 14.36 8.64
N LYS A 187 -10.62 14.10 9.00
CA LYS A 187 -11.53 15.11 9.56
C LYS A 187 -12.11 14.65 10.88
N LYS A 188 -12.13 15.52 11.89
CA LYS A 188 -12.84 15.27 13.14
C LYS A 188 -14.34 15.29 12.86
N LYS A 189 -15.06 14.22 13.25
CA LYS A 189 -16.54 14.21 13.23
C LYS A 189 -17.06 15.29 14.19
N GLN A 190 -18.05 16.02 13.75
CA GLN A 190 -18.72 17.06 14.57
C GLN A 190 -19.63 16.43 15.62
#